data_788201c98c7a1213a043f491455642c0
#
_entry.id   788201c98c7a1213a043f491455642c0
#
_cell.length_a   1.000
_cell.length_b   1.000
_cell.length_c   1.000
_cell.angle_alpha   90.00
_cell.angle_beta   90.00
_cell.angle_gamma   90.00
#
_symmetry.space_group_name_H-M   'P 1'
#
loop_
_entity.id
_entity.type
_entity.pdbx_description
1 polymer ?
#
loop_
_entity_poly.entity_id
_entity_poly.type
_entity_poly.pdbx_seq_one_letter_code
_entity_poly.pdbx_strand_id
1 'polypeptide(L)'
;EAEHLIFDGLQAYHGSIQHELDHDQRKTELDAVIKKVKVCLDSLAASGLNCPVVSGGGTGSFLFEASSGVYTEVQCGSYAFMDADYGRVHNRDGKRLDRADWKNALFILTSIMSTAKDGQAICDAGLKVQSVDSGLPVIFGRDDITYVSCSDEHGVIEDKQNQLKINDKL
;
A
#
# COMPACT_ATOMS: atom_id res chain seq x y z
N GLU A 1 35.10 5.76 -15.94
CA GLU A 1 34.78 6.30 -14.59
C GLU A 1 34.10 7.65 -14.75
N ALA A 2 33.04 7.91 -13.96
CA ALA A 2 32.38 9.21 -13.96
C ALA A 2 33.06 10.10 -12.90
N GLU A 3 33.58 11.25 -13.33
CA GLU A 3 34.43 12.12 -12.48
C GLU A 3 33.71 12.67 -11.23
N HIS A 4 32.37 12.77 -11.29
CA HIS A 4 31.53 13.39 -10.25
C HIS A 4 30.50 12.44 -9.64
N LEU A 5 30.63 11.11 -9.85
CA LEU A 5 29.72 10.11 -9.31
C LEU A 5 30.47 9.11 -8.45
N ILE A 6 29.85 8.73 -7.34
CA ILE A 6 30.28 7.66 -6.48
C ILE A 6 29.26 6.51 -6.59
N PHE A 7 29.74 5.32 -6.83
CA PHE A 7 28.89 4.13 -6.84
C PHE A 7 28.78 3.58 -5.41
N ASP A 8 27.61 3.78 -4.79
CA ASP A 8 27.36 3.33 -3.42
C ASP A 8 26.60 2.00 -3.34
N GLY A 9 25.87 1.62 -4.39
CA GLY A 9 25.12 0.37 -4.35
C GLY A 9 24.06 0.22 -5.43
N LEU A 10 23.15 -0.73 -5.21
CA LEU A 10 22.07 -1.08 -6.09
C LEU A 10 20.72 -0.63 -5.52
N GLN A 11 19.89 -0.01 -6.36
CA GLN A 11 18.47 0.16 -6.13
C GLN A 11 17.74 -1.05 -6.71
N ALA A 12 17.14 -1.87 -5.87
CA ALA A 12 16.48 -3.12 -6.25
C ALA A 12 15.04 -3.21 -5.73
N TYR A 13 14.33 -2.08 -5.75
CA TYR A 13 12.94 -1.98 -5.33
C TYR A 13 12.01 -2.55 -6.40
N HIS A 14 11.09 -3.42 -5.98
CA HIS A 14 10.07 -4.00 -6.86
C HIS A 14 8.69 -3.39 -6.54
N GLY A 15 8.30 -2.36 -7.31
CA GLY A 15 7.09 -1.59 -7.03
C GLY A 15 5.79 -2.39 -7.13
N SER A 16 5.59 -3.13 -8.20
CA SER A 16 4.33 -3.84 -8.44
C SER A 16 4.03 -4.95 -7.43
N ILE A 17 5.07 -5.57 -6.84
CA ILE A 17 4.90 -6.64 -5.85
C ILE A 17 4.26 -6.15 -4.55
N GLN A 18 4.34 -4.86 -4.26
CA GLN A 18 3.82 -4.27 -3.04
C GLN A 18 2.30 -4.44 -2.90
N HIS A 19 1.60 -4.60 -4.02
CA HIS A 19 0.15 -4.70 -4.11
C HIS A 19 -0.34 -6.12 -4.44
N GLU A 20 0.58 -7.10 -4.54
CA GLU A 20 0.20 -8.51 -4.64
C GLU A 20 -0.44 -8.96 -3.33
N LEU A 21 -1.70 -9.39 -3.40
CA LEU A 21 -2.51 -9.68 -2.22
C LEU A 21 -2.07 -10.95 -1.52
N ASP A 22 -1.75 -11.99 -2.29
CA ASP A 22 -1.34 -13.29 -1.75
C ASP A 22 0.10 -13.26 -1.23
N HIS A 23 0.29 -13.67 0.02
CA HIS A 23 1.59 -13.67 0.68
C HIS A 23 2.61 -14.57 -0.02
N ASP A 24 2.22 -15.79 -0.41
CA ASP A 24 3.16 -16.78 -0.93
C ASP A 24 3.50 -16.50 -2.40
N GLN A 25 2.55 -15.96 -3.16
CA GLN A 25 2.80 -15.45 -4.51
C GLN A 25 3.78 -14.28 -4.44
N ARG A 26 3.53 -13.29 -3.56
CA ARG A 26 4.42 -12.14 -3.35
C ARG A 26 5.82 -12.58 -2.98
N LYS A 27 5.96 -13.56 -2.07
CA LYS A 27 7.25 -14.14 -1.70
C LYS A 27 7.94 -14.81 -2.89
N THR A 28 7.23 -15.59 -3.68
CA THR A 28 7.77 -16.30 -4.84
C THR A 28 8.31 -15.33 -5.89
N GLU A 29 7.58 -14.28 -6.18
CA GLU A 29 8.01 -13.25 -7.13
C GLU A 29 9.25 -12.51 -6.62
N LEU A 30 9.31 -12.18 -5.34
CA LEU A 30 10.48 -11.54 -4.76
C LEU A 30 11.71 -12.47 -4.71
N ASP A 31 11.52 -13.74 -4.43
CA ASP A 31 12.63 -14.71 -4.48
C ASP A 31 13.29 -14.75 -5.88
N ALA A 32 12.52 -14.54 -6.94
CA ALA A 32 13.06 -14.42 -8.30
C ALA A 32 13.84 -13.12 -8.50
N VAL A 33 13.40 -12.02 -7.90
CA VAL A 33 14.15 -10.75 -7.91
C VAL A 33 15.44 -10.88 -7.13
N ILE A 34 15.42 -11.45 -5.94
CA ILE A 34 16.62 -11.69 -5.10
C ILE A 34 17.69 -12.48 -5.87
N LYS A 35 17.29 -13.49 -6.65
CA LYS A 35 18.22 -14.23 -7.51
C LYS A 35 18.89 -13.33 -8.55
N LYS A 36 18.15 -12.42 -9.17
CA LYS A 36 18.70 -11.45 -10.14
C LYS A 36 19.67 -10.49 -9.46
N VAL A 37 19.31 -9.99 -8.27
CA VAL A 37 20.19 -9.11 -7.49
C VAL A 37 21.52 -9.80 -7.17
N LYS A 38 21.48 -11.07 -6.76
CA LYS A 38 22.71 -11.85 -6.51
C LYS A 38 23.60 -11.94 -7.75
N VAL A 39 23.03 -12.21 -8.92
CA VAL A 39 23.79 -12.23 -10.18
C VAL A 39 24.42 -10.86 -10.47
N CYS A 40 23.72 -9.76 -10.21
CA CYS A 40 24.29 -8.42 -10.36
C CYS A 40 25.45 -8.18 -9.39
N LEU A 41 25.31 -8.58 -8.13
CA LEU A 41 26.37 -8.46 -7.12
C LEU A 41 27.63 -9.26 -7.49
N ASP A 42 27.45 -10.50 -7.95
CA ASP A 42 28.54 -11.34 -8.43
C ASP A 42 29.27 -10.70 -9.62
N SER A 43 28.52 -10.10 -10.57
CA SER A 43 29.11 -9.41 -11.72
C SER A 43 29.89 -8.15 -11.32
N LEU A 44 29.37 -7.39 -10.36
CA LEU A 44 30.06 -6.22 -9.81
C LEU A 44 31.35 -6.63 -9.11
N ALA A 45 31.29 -7.64 -8.27
CA ALA A 45 32.46 -8.17 -7.57
C ALA A 45 33.54 -8.69 -8.54
N ALA A 46 33.12 -9.41 -9.60
CA ALA A 46 34.04 -9.88 -10.65
C ALA A 46 34.69 -8.73 -11.42
N SER A 47 34.05 -7.56 -11.46
CA SER A 47 34.59 -6.34 -12.06
C SER A 47 35.39 -5.47 -11.09
N GLY A 48 35.62 -5.94 -9.86
CA GLY A 48 36.35 -5.21 -8.82
C GLY A 48 35.57 -4.05 -8.20
N LEU A 49 34.23 -4.00 -8.40
CA LEU A 49 33.37 -2.99 -7.80
C LEU A 49 32.76 -3.49 -6.50
N ASN A 50 32.96 -2.72 -5.43
CA ASN A 50 32.31 -2.95 -4.17
C ASN A 50 30.87 -2.40 -4.20
N CYS A 51 29.89 -3.17 -3.71
CA CYS A 51 28.50 -2.79 -3.63
C CYS A 51 28.00 -2.93 -2.17
N PRO A 52 28.29 -1.95 -1.31
CA PRO A 52 27.98 -2.04 0.11
C PRO A 52 26.49 -1.90 0.41
N VAL A 53 25.72 -1.27 -0.47
CA VAL A 53 24.29 -1.01 -0.28
C VAL A 53 23.47 -1.75 -1.33
N VAL A 54 22.48 -2.49 -0.88
CA VAL A 54 21.36 -3.01 -1.69
C VAL A 54 20.09 -2.53 -1.03
N SER A 55 19.41 -1.59 -1.68
CA SER A 55 18.22 -0.92 -1.14
C SER A 55 16.97 -1.36 -1.89
N GLY A 56 15.89 -1.60 -1.15
CA GLY A 56 14.60 -2.00 -1.71
C GLY A 56 13.63 -2.39 -0.60
N GLY A 57 12.50 -2.98 -0.97
CA GLY A 57 11.49 -3.41 -0.01
C GLY A 57 10.58 -2.30 0.50
N GLY A 58 9.31 -2.38 0.15
CA GLY A 58 8.25 -1.50 0.65
C GLY A 58 7.42 -2.17 1.74
N THR A 59 6.35 -1.50 2.17
CA THR A 59 5.48 -1.96 3.26
C THR A 59 4.90 -3.35 3.03
N GLY A 60 4.64 -3.72 1.77
CA GLY A 60 4.07 -5.03 1.44
C GLY A 60 5.07 -6.19 1.42
N SER A 61 6.38 -5.91 1.34
CA SER A 61 7.38 -6.98 1.09
C SER A 61 8.61 -6.95 2.00
N PHE A 62 8.87 -5.87 2.72
CA PHE A 62 10.15 -5.63 3.43
C PHE A 62 10.65 -6.80 4.29
N LEU A 63 9.76 -7.61 4.85
CA LEU A 63 10.15 -8.78 5.65
C LEU A 63 10.90 -9.83 4.83
N PHE A 64 10.57 -9.96 3.55
CA PHE A 64 11.26 -10.88 2.65
C PHE A 64 12.64 -10.35 2.29
N GLU A 65 12.75 -9.06 1.96
CA GLU A 65 14.02 -8.41 1.67
C GLU A 65 14.93 -8.44 2.89
N ALA A 66 14.44 -8.04 4.05
CA ALA A 66 15.21 -8.02 5.30
C ALA A 66 15.70 -9.43 5.71
N SER A 67 14.92 -10.48 5.45
CA SER A 67 15.29 -11.85 5.77
C SER A 67 16.14 -12.53 4.69
N SER A 68 16.34 -11.91 3.53
CA SER A 68 17.04 -12.50 2.37
C SER A 68 18.55 -12.67 2.55
N GLY A 69 19.15 -11.89 3.46
CA GLY A 69 20.60 -11.77 3.60
C GLY A 69 21.29 -11.05 2.43
N VAL A 70 20.54 -10.39 1.55
CA VAL A 70 21.02 -9.67 0.36
C VAL A 70 20.80 -8.18 0.48
N TYR A 71 19.63 -7.77 0.91
CA TYR A 71 19.31 -6.36 1.12
C TYR A 71 19.92 -5.86 2.42
N THR A 72 20.49 -4.66 2.36
CA THR A 72 21.10 -3.97 3.50
C THR A 72 20.24 -2.82 4.00
N GLU A 73 19.26 -2.40 3.20
CA GLU A 73 18.38 -1.27 3.47
C GLU A 73 16.98 -1.55 2.94
N VAL A 74 15.94 -1.08 3.67
CA VAL A 74 14.54 -1.15 3.25
C VAL A 74 13.94 0.25 3.13
N GLN A 75 12.96 0.41 2.20
CA GLN A 75 12.38 1.70 1.81
C GLN A 75 10.88 1.80 2.21
N CYS A 76 10.50 1.21 3.34
CA CYS A 76 9.12 1.23 3.81
C CYS A 76 8.68 2.66 4.15
N GLY A 77 7.51 3.07 3.64
CA GLY A 77 6.93 4.38 3.90
C GLY A 77 5.48 4.29 4.38
N SER A 78 4.63 3.60 3.61
CA SER A 78 3.18 3.56 3.83
C SER A 78 2.76 2.98 5.19
N TYR A 79 3.57 2.12 5.81
CA TYR A 79 3.29 1.55 7.14
C TYR A 79 3.04 2.63 8.22
N ALA A 80 3.61 3.82 8.04
CA ALA A 80 3.53 4.90 9.04
C ALA A 80 2.09 5.42 9.23
N PHE A 81 1.32 5.44 8.16
CA PHE A 81 -0.08 5.87 8.17
C PHE A 81 -1.05 4.77 7.76
N MET A 82 -0.57 3.83 6.96
CA MET A 82 -1.36 2.87 6.21
C MET A 82 -2.38 3.54 5.29
N ASP A 83 -2.99 2.75 4.44
CA ASP A 83 -4.07 3.16 3.54
C ASP A 83 -4.96 1.95 3.22
N ALA A 84 -6.03 2.19 2.45
CA ALA A 84 -6.97 1.13 2.08
C ALA A 84 -6.37 0.12 1.08
N ASP A 85 -5.37 0.53 0.30
CA ASP A 85 -4.75 -0.33 -0.71
C ASP A 85 -3.79 -1.33 -0.05
N TYR A 86 -2.80 -0.87 0.72
CA TYR A 86 -1.96 -1.75 1.53
C TYR A 86 -2.75 -2.55 2.56
N GLY A 87 -3.85 -1.99 3.06
CA GLY A 87 -4.74 -2.68 3.98
C GLY A 87 -5.33 -3.98 3.42
N ARG A 88 -5.44 -4.12 2.10
CA ARG A 88 -5.97 -5.34 1.44
C ARG A 88 -4.95 -6.47 1.33
N VAL A 89 -3.66 -6.15 1.43
CA VAL A 89 -2.57 -7.13 1.32
C VAL A 89 -2.62 -8.10 2.51
N HIS A 90 -2.42 -9.38 2.26
CA HIS A 90 -2.46 -10.40 3.30
C HIS A 90 -1.07 -10.71 3.86
N ASN A 91 -1.00 -10.92 5.15
CA ASN A 91 0.18 -11.45 5.81
C ASN A 91 0.28 -12.99 5.67
N ARG A 92 1.30 -13.58 6.29
CA ARG A 92 1.54 -15.03 6.28
C ARG A 92 0.35 -15.87 6.80
N ASP A 93 -0.45 -15.32 7.71
CA ASP A 93 -1.59 -16.01 8.30
C ASP A 93 -2.89 -15.78 7.50
N GLY A 94 -2.81 -15.19 6.31
CA GLY A 94 -3.94 -14.85 5.46
C GLY A 94 -4.79 -13.69 6.00
N LYS A 95 -4.28 -12.92 6.96
CA LYS A 95 -4.97 -11.76 7.51
C LYS A 95 -4.54 -10.50 6.79
N ARG A 96 -5.46 -9.58 6.61
CA ARG A 96 -5.18 -8.25 6.07
C ARG A 96 -4.17 -7.50 6.94
N LEU A 97 -3.23 -6.80 6.31
CA LEU A 97 -2.18 -6.05 7.04
C LEU A 97 -2.77 -5.01 7.99
N ASP A 98 -3.83 -4.31 7.59
CA ASP A 98 -4.51 -3.29 8.42
C ASP A 98 -5.29 -3.87 9.63
N ARG A 99 -5.44 -5.18 9.69
CA ARG A 99 -6.13 -5.90 10.79
C ARG A 99 -5.19 -6.69 11.69
N ALA A 100 -3.95 -6.90 11.24
CA ALA A 100 -3.01 -7.78 11.94
C ALA A 100 -1.71 -7.07 12.33
N ASP A 101 -1.01 -6.47 11.37
CA ASP A 101 0.37 -6.02 11.56
C ASP A 101 0.48 -4.51 11.74
N TRP A 102 -0.38 -3.75 11.06
CA TRP A 102 -0.34 -2.29 11.04
C TRP A 102 -1.72 -1.68 11.30
N LYS A 103 -1.73 -0.51 11.89
CA LYS A 103 -2.98 0.25 12.13
C LYS A 103 -3.00 1.48 11.23
N ASN A 104 -4.17 1.79 10.69
CA ASN A 104 -4.39 3.06 10.04
C ASN A 104 -4.20 4.20 11.05
N ALA A 105 -3.51 5.26 10.65
CA ALA A 105 -3.24 6.44 11.48
C ALA A 105 -3.65 7.75 10.79
N LEU A 106 -4.06 7.70 9.52
CA LEU A 106 -4.59 8.85 8.78
C LEU A 106 -5.98 8.49 8.24
N PHE A 107 -6.93 9.38 8.51
CA PHE A 107 -8.33 9.23 8.12
C PHE A 107 -8.85 10.54 7.53
N ILE A 108 -9.86 10.43 6.67
CA ILE A 108 -10.65 11.57 6.19
C ILE A 108 -11.97 11.56 6.94
N LEU A 109 -12.22 12.61 7.72
CA LEU A 109 -13.51 12.81 8.35
C LEU A 109 -14.48 13.39 7.33
N THR A 110 -15.62 12.73 7.13
CA THR A 110 -16.65 13.17 6.21
C THR A 110 -18.03 13.25 6.88
N SER A 111 -18.91 14.03 6.30
CA SER A 111 -20.29 14.22 6.78
C SER A 111 -21.30 13.75 5.73
N ILE A 112 -22.36 13.13 6.17
CA ILE A 112 -23.49 12.81 5.30
C ILE A 112 -24.28 14.08 5.01
N MET A 113 -24.39 14.41 3.72
CA MET A 113 -25.08 15.60 3.22
C MET A 113 -26.50 15.32 2.72
N SER A 114 -26.76 14.11 2.25
CA SER A 114 -28.06 13.72 1.71
C SER A 114 -28.33 12.23 1.86
N THR A 115 -29.57 11.90 2.18
CA THR A 115 -30.14 10.55 2.21
C THR A 115 -31.45 10.49 1.45
N ALA A 116 -31.58 11.31 0.40
CA ALA A 116 -32.83 11.49 -0.35
C ALA A 116 -33.21 10.27 -1.21
N LYS A 117 -32.30 9.31 -1.39
CA LYS A 117 -32.54 8.12 -2.21
C LYS A 117 -32.34 6.87 -1.36
N ASP A 118 -33.33 5.97 -1.44
CA ASP A 118 -33.27 4.68 -0.72
C ASP A 118 -32.01 3.89 -1.08
N GLY A 119 -31.38 3.33 -0.07
CA GLY A 119 -30.17 2.53 -0.19
C GLY A 119 -28.90 3.33 -0.48
N GLN A 120 -28.96 4.67 -0.43
CA GLN A 120 -27.84 5.53 -0.81
C GLN A 120 -27.74 6.77 0.08
N ALA A 121 -26.52 7.12 0.43
CA ALA A 121 -26.18 8.39 1.07
C ALA A 121 -25.10 9.13 0.27
N ILE A 122 -25.08 10.45 0.39
CA ILE A 122 -24.07 11.32 -0.21
C ILE A 122 -23.26 11.96 0.91
N CYS A 123 -21.93 11.91 0.80
CA CYS A 123 -21.02 12.58 1.73
C CYS A 123 -20.20 13.69 1.03
N ASP A 124 -19.57 14.54 1.82
CA ASP A 124 -18.73 15.66 1.37
C ASP A 124 -17.27 15.29 1.07
N ALA A 125 -16.95 14.00 1.01
CA ALA A 125 -15.63 13.52 0.63
C ALA A 125 -15.62 13.03 -0.83
N GLY A 126 -15.25 13.90 -1.76
CA GLY A 126 -15.01 13.59 -3.17
C GLY A 126 -13.54 13.61 -3.55
N LEU A 127 -13.23 13.70 -4.84
CA LEU A 127 -11.86 13.67 -5.38
C LEU A 127 -10.95 14.80 -4.88
N LYS A 128 -11.54 15.93 -4.45
CA LYS A 128 -10.75 17.06 -3.93
C LYS A 128 -10.13 16.82 -2.56
N VAL A 129 -10.62 15.83 -1.81
CA VAL A 129 -10.13 15.55 -0.46
C VAL A 129 -9.38 14.22 -0.35
N GLN A 130 -9.44 13.38 -1.39
CA GLN A 130 -8.81 12.06 -1.40
C GLN A 130 -8.44 11.59 -2.80
N SER A 131 -7.39 10.78 -2.90
CA SER A 131 -7.04 10.06 -4.11
C SER A 131 -7.81 8.75 -4.21
N VAL A 132 -8.16 8.37 -5.44
CA VAL A 132 -8.79 7.08 -5.75
C VAL A 132 -7.99 6.28 -6.79
N ASP A 133 -6.75 6.67 -7.04
CA ASP A 133 -5.89 6.06 -8.07
C ASP A 133 -5.62 4.58 -7.80
N SER A 134 -5.52 4.19 -6.53
CA SER A 134 -5.35 2.79 -6.09
C SER A 134 -6.67 2.14 -5.66
N GLY A 135 -7.79 2.75 -5.96
CA GLY A 135 -9.13 2.27 -5.63
C GLY A 135 -9.91 3.19 -4.69
N LEU A 136 -11.17 2.84 -4.49
CA LEU A 136 -12.08 3.62 -3.65
C LEU A 136 -11.71 3.50 -2.17
N PRO A 137 -12.00 4.51 -1.35
CA PRO A 137 -11.77 4.49 0.09
C PRO A 137 -12.63 3.43 0.77
N VAL A 138 -12.21 3.05 1.98
CA VAL A 138 -12.92 2.12 2.86
C VAL A 138 -13.45 2.91 4.05
N ILE A 139 -14.71 2.67 4.44
CA ILE A 139 -15.30 3.32 5.60
C ILE A 139 -14.80 2.62 6.86
N PHE A 140 -14.05 3.34 7.68
CA PHE A 140 -13.40 2.76 8.85
C PHE A 140 -14.42 2.33 9.91
N GLY A 141 -14.30 1.06 10.33
CA GLY A 141 -15.17 0.51 11.36
C GLY A 141 -16.62 0.20 10.94
N ARG A 142 -16.93 0.31 9.63
CA ARG A 142 -18.28 0.09 9.09
C ARG A 142 -18.22 -0.84 7.88
N ASP A 143 -18.39 -2.13 8.12
CA ASP A 143 -18.43 -3.16 7.06
C ASP A 143 -19.85 -3.32 6.46
N ASP A 144 -20.83 -2.64 7.02
CA ASP A 144 -22.26 -2.66 6.62
C ASP A 144 -22.62 -1.63 5.53
N ILE A 145 -21.74 -0.67 5.26
CA ILE A 145 -21.88 0.37 4.23
C ILE A 145 -20.64 0.43 3.34
N THR A 146 -20.80 0.88 2.11
CA THR A 146 -19.71 0.88 1.13
C THR A 146 -19.62 2.20 0.38
N TYR A 147 -18.43 2.79 0.29
CA TYR A 147 -18.18 3.91 -0.61
C TYR A 147 -18.06 3.37 -2.04
N VAL A 148 -18.96 3.79 -2.94
CA VAL A 148 -19.13 3.16 -4.27
C VAL A 148 -18.71 4.02 -5.45
N SER A 149 -18.70 5.34 -5.29
CA SER A 149 -18.22 6.27 -6.33
C SER A 149 -18.02 7.67 -5.77
N CYS A 150 -17.36 8.53 -6.56
CA CYS A 150 -17.22 9.95 -6.23
C CYS A 150 -17.26 10.84 -7.47
N SER A 151 -17.64 12.08 -7.24
CA SER A 151 -17.38 13.23 -8.10
C SER A 151 -16.35 14.14 -7.44
N ASP A 152 -16.17 15.34 -7.96
CA ASP A 152 -15.16 16.28 -7.44
C ASP A 152 -15.32 16.57 -5.95
N GLU A 153 -16.55 16.87 -5.52
CA GLU A 153 -16.87 17.34 -4.16
C GLU A 153 -17.53 16.26 -3.30
N HIS A 154 -18.17 15.24 -3.91
CA HIS A 154 -19.06 14.35 -3.20
C HIS A 154 -18.70 12.89 -3.42
N GLY A 155 -18.88 12.09 -2.36
CA GLY A 155 -18.85 10.65 -2.39
C GLY A 155 -20.24 10.04 -2.30
N VAL A 156 -20.41 8.89 -2.94
CA VAL A 156 -21.64 8.09 -2.90
C VAL A 156 -21.39 6.87 -2.01
N ILE A 157 -22.25 6.69 -1.05
CA ILE A 157 -22.22 5.56 -0.11
C ILE A 157 -23.43 4.68 -0.34
N GLU A 158 -23.21 3.39 -0.55
CA GLU A 158 -24.28 2.39 -0.52
C GLU A 158 -24.65 2.11 0.94
N ASP A 159 -25.91 2.35 1.30
CA ASP A 159 -26.50 2.12 2.64
C ASP A 159 -27.81 1.36 2.49
N LYS A 160 -27.73 0.07 2.19
CA LYS A 160 -28.88 -0.80 1.90
C LYS A 160 -29.95 -0.82 3.01
N GLN A 161 -29.57 -0.47 4.21
CA GLN A 161 -30.46 -0.51 5.38
C GLN A 161 -30.98 0.87 5.78
N ASN A 162 -30.62 1.94 5.04
CA ASN A 162 -31.00 3.33 5.31
C ASN A 162 -30.69 3.77 6.75
N GLN A 163 -29.53 3.40 7.25
CA GLN A 163 -29.13 3.69 8.63
C GLN A 163 -28.52 5.08 8.81
N LEU A 164 -27.91 5.61 7.74
CA LEU A 164 -27.25 6.90 7.76
C LEU A 164 -28.26 8.05 7.79
N LYS A 165 -27.91 9.11 8.50
CA LYS A 165 -28.69 10.34 8.61
C LYS A 165 -27.84 11.54 8.20
N ILE A 166 -28.50 12.62 7.77
CA ILE A 166 -27.84 13.89 7.50
C ILE A 166 -27.06 14.33 8.75
N ASN A 167 -25.81 14.77 8.54
CA ASN A 167 -24.82 15.17 9.53
C ASN A 167 -24.13 14.01 10.29
N ASP A 168 -24.45 12.78 10.02
CA ASP A 168 -23.63 11.67 10.54
C ASP A 168 -22.18 11.84 10.07
N LYS A 169 -21.24 11.46 10.92
CA LYS A 169 -19.79 11.50 10.64
C LYS A 169 -19.26 10.09 10.38
N LEU A 170 -18.47 10.02 9.36
CA LEU A 170 -17.78 8.80 8.97
C LEU A 170 -16.28 9.05 8.85
#